data_2754e797deac961d0f820a541087bcb7
#
_entry.id   2754e797deac961d0f820a541087bcb7
#
_cell.length_a   1.000
_cell.length_b   1.000
_cell.length_c   1.000
_cell.angle_alpha   90.00
_cell.angle_beta   90.00
_cell.angle_gamma   90.00
#
_symmetry.space_group_name_H-M   'P 1'
#
loop_
_entity.id
_entity.type
_entity.pdbx_description
1 polymer ?
#
loop_
_entity_poly.entity_id
_entity_poly.type
_entity_poly.pdbx_seq_one_letter_code
_entity_poly.pdbx_strand_id
1 'polypeptide(L)'
;LPQRDDTPISLGRTSLHHVLVYSDMAVCMNALDADVQYKVALPLVAEERVLGIAMDSSSDTCWIYTSLGGLYELLVKDEARDMWHLLLKRCDFEKALAFCRDETCRKQVLEKKGDALLHAGQLMEAVECYAQGQTPAFEQVVLSLMDVCADKALRRYVRLRLDKMPKQARVPRLMLATWLIELYVAAIQAQEPPSEYYQTLLLEAQDILERHHDALDARTTYALLARQQCTELWLAYACILQDTDKLVQHWIDQKQWNQALHTLSAQSALDAYLSLIHI
;
A
#
# COMPACT_ATOMS: atom_id res chain seq x y z
N LEU A 1 26.24 -27.15 0.94
CA LEU A 1 27.67 -27.27 0.52
C LEU A 1 27.74 -28.36 -0.55
N PRO A 2 28.47 -28.16 -1.65
CA PRO A 2 28.71 -29.26 -2.58
C PRO A 2 29.43 -30.38 -1.81
N GLN A 3 28.91 -31.62 -1.95
CA GLN A 3 29.57 -32.83 -1.41
C GLN A 3 30.85 -33.07 -2.19
N ARG A 4 31.91 -32.33 -1.86
CA ARG A 4 33.27 -32.58 -2.31
C ARG A 4 34.15 -32.65 -1.07
N ASP A 5 35.04 -33.64 -1.03
CA ASP A 5 36.05 -33.80 0.01
C ASP A 5 37.16 -32.71 -0.05
N ASP A 6 37.10 -31.81 -1.05
CA ASP A 6 38.04 -30.73 -1.23
C ASP A 6 37.70 -29.51 -0.37
N THR A 7 38.64 -29.10 0.43
CA THR A 7 38.56 -27.85 1.18
C THR A 7 38.79 -26.66 0.24
N PRO A 8 38.07 -25.53 0.39
CA PRO A 8 38.36 -24.33 -0.39
C PRO A 8 39.75 -23.82 -0.09
N ILE A 9 40.51 -23.43 -1.13
CA ILE A 9 41.87 -22.90 -1.04
C ILE A 9 41.81 -21.49 -0.45
N SER A 10 40.84 -20.69 -0.82
CA SER A 10 40.72 -19.33 -0.37
C SER A 10 39.24 -18.86 -0.34
N LEU A 11 38.98 -17.85 0.49
CA LEU A 11 37.68 -17.24 0.69
C LEU A 11 37.74 -15.74 0.41
N GLY A 12 36.92 -15.25 -0.47
CA GLY A 12 36.62 -13.83 -0.68
C GLY A 12 35.24 -13.48 -0.17
N ARG A 13 34.99 -12.22 0.13
CA ARG A 13 33.66 -11.70 0.52
C ARG A 13 33.37 -10.44 -0.25
N THR A 14 32.28 -10.44 -0.97
CA THR A 14 31.68 -9.25 -1.54
C THR A 14 30.65 -8.65 -0.57
N SER A 15 29.92 -7.64 -0.95
CA SER A 15 28.91 -7.00 -0.08
C SER A 15 27.80 -7.98 0.34
N LEU A 16 27.37 -8.88 -0.54
CA LEU A 16 26.23 -9.78 -0.31
C LEU A 16 26.54 -11.27 -0.48
N HIS A 17 27.78 -11.63 -0.95
CA HIS A 17 28.15 -13.01 -1.22
C HIS A 17 29.50 -13.39 -0.62
N HIS A 18 29.66 -14.69 -0.40
CA HIS A 18 30.95 -15.35 -0.12
C HIS A 18 31.41 -16.07 -1.39
N VAL A 19 32.68 -15.85 -1.77
CA VAL A 19 33.31 -16.50 -2.92
C VAL A 19 34.31 -17.53 -2.41
N LEU A 20 33.98 -18.79 -2.58
CA LEU A 20 34.85 -19.92 -2.26
C LEU A 20 35.65 -20.32 -3.51
N VAL A 21 36.97 -20.34 -3.43
CA VAL A 21 37.83 -20.75 -4.53
C VAL A 21 38.43 -22.11 -4.24
N TYR A 22 38.19 -23.02 -5.18
CA TYR A 22 38.70 -24.39 -5.17
C TYR A 22 39.85 -24.55 -6.21
N SER A 23 40.38 -25.76 -6.33
CA SER A 23 41.47 -26.06 -7.25
C SER A 23 41.13 -25.80 -8.73
N ASP A 24 39.84 -25.94 -9.13
CA ASP A 24 39.40 -25.92 -10.51
C ASP A 24 38.19 -25.01 -10.73
N MET A 25 37.63 -24.46 -9.67
CA MET A 25 36.38 -23.65 -9.76
C MET A 25 36.30 -22.58 -8.68
N ALA A 26 35.49 -21.59 -8.95
CA ALA A 26 34.96 -20.64 -7.97
C ALA A 26 33.47 -20.89 -7.71
N VAL A 27 33.07 -20.84 -6.45
CA VAL A 27 31.67 -21.01 -6.00
C VAL A 27 31.27 -19.75 -5.28
N CYS A 28 30.23 -19.11 -5.77
CA CYS A 28 29.62 -17.94 -5.16
C CYS A 28 28.40 -18.38 -4.34
N MET A 29 28.38 -18.04 -3.06
CA MET A 29 27.30 -18.34 -2.13
C MET A 29 26.74 -17.06 -1.54
N ASN A 30 25.42 -17.00 -1.34
CA ASN A 30 24.83 -15.86 -0.68
C ASN A 30 25.21 -15.81 0.80
N ALA A 31 25.52 -14.62 1.31
CA ALA A 31 25.93 -14.43 2.70
C ALA A 31 24.78 -14.62 3.71
N LEU A 32 23.50 -14.58 3.26
CA LEU A 32 22.35 -14.72 4.15
C LEU A 32 21.98 -16.20 4.39
N ASP A 33 21.79 -16.98 3.31
CA ASP A 33 21.26 -18.34 3.39
C ASP A 33 22.31 -19.43 3.10
N ALA A 34 23.51 -19.01 2.70
CA ALA A 34 24.59 -19.89 2.26
C ALA A 34 24.23 -20.76 1.04
N ASP A 35 23.18 -20.40 0.31
CA ASP A 35 22.83 -21.08 -0.93
C ASP A 35 23.83 -20.73 -2.05
N VAL A 36 24.15 -21.75 -2.84
CA VAL A 36 25.07 -21.60 -3.97
C VAL A 36 24.33 -20.91 -5.12
N GLN A 37 24.78 -19.71 -5.46
CA GLN A 37 24.22 -18.92 -6.57
C GLN A 37 24.88 -19.27 -7.90
N TYR A 38 26.21 -19.34 -7.91
CA TYR A 38 26.99 -19.62 -9.11
C TYR A 38 28.14 -20.58 -8.83
N LYS A 39 28.44 -21.42 -9.84
CA LYS A 39 29.64 -22.22 -9.94
C LYS A 39 30.30 -21.93 -11.28
N VAL A 40 31.54 -21.49 -11.25
CA VAL A 40 32.29 -21.15 -12.46
C VAL A 40 33.58 -22.00 -12.47
N ALA A 41 33.71 -22.79 -13.51
CA ALA A 41 35.01 -23.49 -13.75
C ALA A 41 36.07 -22.48 -14.17
N LEU A 42 37.26 -22.59 -13.61
CA LEU A 42 38.38 -21.71 -13.97
C LEU A 42 39.09 -22.31 -15.21
N PRO A 43 39.37 -21.48 -16.25
CA PRO A 43 39.98 -21.95 -17.48
C PRO A 43 41.52 -22.11 -17.28
N LEU A 44 41.91 -23.02 -16.38
CA LEU A 44 43.32 -23.26 -16.03
C LEU A 44 44.03 -24.03 -17.12
N VAL A 45 45.31 -23.71 -17.30
CA VAL A 45 46.22 -24.45 -18.20
C VAL A 45 46.79 -25.69 -17.47
N ALA A 46 47.30 -26.65 -18.20
CA ALA A 46 47.93 -27.83 -17.62
C ALA A 46 49.06 -27.43 -16.62
N GLU A 47 49.05 -28.06 -15.42
CA GLU A 47 49.94 -27.77 -14.28
C GLU A 47 49.72 -26.44 -13.55
N GLU A 48 48.80 -25.59 -14.01
CA GLU A 48 48.42 -24.37 -13.32
C GLU A 48 47.58 -24.67 -12.07
N ARG A 49 47.95 -24.01 -10.94
CA ARG A 49 47.23 -24.19 -9.67
C ARG A 49 46.74 -22.85 -9.15
N VAL A 50 45.54 -22.83 -8.62
CA VAL A 50 45.01 -21.67 -7.91
C VAL A 50 45.78 -21.48 -6.59
N LEU A 51 46.24 -20.27 -6.35
CA LEU A 51 46.94 -19.90 -5.10
C LEU A 51 46.01 -19.16 -4.14
N GLY A 52 45.08 -18.39 -4.64
CA GLY A 52 44.13 -17.65 -3.77
C GLY A 52 43.29 -16.62 -4.50
N ILE A 53 42.55 -15.86 -3.71
CA ILE A 53 41.74 -14.72 -4.17
C ILE A 53 42.21 -13.44 -3.49
N ALA A 54 42.30 -12.37 -4.24
CA ALA A 54 42.57 -11.03 -3.75
C ALA A 54 41.33 -10.17 -3.99
N MET A 55 40.96 -9.38 -3.00
CA MET A 55 39.84 -8.47 -3.08
C MET A 55 40.33 -7.03 -3.16
N ASP A 56 39.85 -6.28 -4.17
CA ASP A 56 40.06 -4.86 -4.21
C ASP A 56 38.81 -4.16 -3.64
N SER A 57 38.97 -3.64 -2.43
CA SER A 57 37.91 -2.95 -1.73
C SER A 57 37.53 -1.57 -2.34
N SER A 58 38.37 -1.04 -3.23
CA SER A 58 38.11 0.25 -3.90
C SER A 58 37.24 0.12 -5.12
N SER A 59 37.31 -1.01 -5.81
CA SER A 59 36.58 -1.29 -7.07
C SER A 59 35.56 -2.43 -6.96
N ASP A 60 35.40 -3.04 -5.77
CA ASP A 60 34.55 -4.23 -5.52
C ASP A 60 34.88 -5.40 -6.48
N THR A 61 36.13 -5.50 -6.94
CA THR A 61 36.54 -6.56 -7.85
C THR A 61 37.29 -7.67 -7.10
N CYS A 62 37.07 -8.90 -7.55
CA CYS A 62 37.74 -10.09 -7.04
C CYS A 62 38.70 -10.62 -8.08
N TRP A 63 39.95 -10.88 -7.68
CA TRP A 63 41.01 -11.41 -8.54
C TRP A 63 41.47 -12.76 -8.03
N ILE A 64 41.37 -13.80 -8.86
CA ILE A 64 41.90 -15.11 -8.58
C ILE A 64 43.31 -15.17 -9.22
N TYR A 65 44.32 -15.53 -8.45
CA TYR A 65 45.70 -15.62 -8.93
C TYR A 65 46.24 -17.04 -8.86
N THR A 66 47.11 -17.37 -9.80
CA THR A 66 47.58 -18.73 -10.03
C THR A 66 49.10 -18.85 -9.98
N SER A 67 49.59 -20.10 -9.93
CA SER A 67 51.03 -20.43 -9.83
C SER A 67 51.85 -20.06 -11.06
N LEU A 68 51.23 -19.97 -12.23
CA LEU A 68 51.89 -19.58 -13.49
C LEU A 68 51.75 -18.09 -13.81
N GLY A 69 51.27 -17.29 -12.84
CA GLY A 69 51.04 -15.85 -13.03
C GLY A 69 49.76 -15.49 -13.72
N GLY A 70 48.80 -16.42 -13.88
CA GLY A 70 47.47 -16.15 -14.37
C GLY A 70 46.67 -15.30 -13.38
N LEU A 71 45.95 -14.30 -13.88
CA LEU A 71 45.05 -13.45 -13.13
C LEU A 71 43.65 -13.53 -13.77
N TYR A 72 42.69 -13.97 -12.98
CA TYR A 72 41.26 -14.07 -13.43
C TYR A 72 40.45 -13.10 -12.63
N GLU A 73 39.82 -12.13 -13.33
CA GLU A 73 38.89 -11.20 -12.72
C GLU A 73 37.51 -11.85 -12.60
N LEU A 74 36.95 -11.84 -11.40
CA LEU A 74 35.57 -12.25 -11.13
C LEU A 74 34.67 -11.03 -11.11
N LEU A 75 33.94 -10.81 -12.21
CA LEU A 75 33.00 -9.72 -12.32
C LEU A 75 31.66 -10.12 -11.69
N VAL A 76 31.32 -9.48 -10.58
CA VAL A 76 30.02 -9.66 -9.94
C VAL A 76 29.06 -8.62 -10.53
N LYS A 77 28.04 -9.09 -11.27
CA LYS A 77 27.01 -8.21 -11.84
C LYS A 77 25.72 -8.43 -11.11
N ASP A 78 25.04 -7.30 -10.79
CA ASP A 78 23.71 -7.32 -10.16
C ASP A 78 23.60 -8.17 -8.88
N GLU A 79 24.58 -8.03 -8.00
CA GLU A 79 24.70 -8.79 -6.76
C GLU A 79 23.41 -8.75 -5.90
N ALA A 80 22.70 -7.64 -5.92
CA ALA A 80 21.48 -7.41 -5.15
C ALA A 80 20.19 -7.92 -5.83
N ARG A 81 20.28 -8.52 -7.02
CA ARG A 81 19.11 -8.84 -7.86
C ARG A 81 18.04 -9.67 -7.14
N ASP A 82 18.45 -10.73 -6.44
CA ASP A 82 17.53 -11.71 -5.82
C ASP A 82 17.44 -11.53 -4.30
N MET A 83 18.11 -10.50 -3.74
CA MET A 83 18.15 -10.26 -2.29
C MET A 83 16.78 -9.97 -1.69
N TRP A 84 15.91 -9.24 -2.40
CA TRP A 84 14.57 -8.97 -1.93
C TRP A 84 13.75 -10.24 -1.68
N HIS A 85 13.93 -11.26 -2.51
CA HIS A 85 13.22 -12.54 -2.39
C HIS A 85 13.71 -13.37 -1.20
N LEU A 86 15.03 -13.36 -0.92
CA LEU A 86 15.60 -14.01 0.25
C LEU A 86 15.18 -13.36 1.55
N LEU A 87 15.18 -12.03 1.58
CA LEU A 87 14.72 -11.25 2.72
C LEU A 87 13.22 -11.43 2.95
N LEU A 88 12.43 -11.55 1.87
CA LEU A 88 11.00 -11.86 1.94
C LEU A 88 10.74 -13.22 2.59
N LYS A 89 11.50 -14.26 2.23
CA LYS A 89 11.42 -15.58 2.89
C LYS A 89 11.73 -15.53 4.38
N ARG A 90 12.57 -14.58 4.81
CA ARG A 90 12.92 -14.35 6.22
C ARG A 90 11.96 -13.41 6.94
N CYS A 91 10.91 -12.95 6.27
CA CYS A 91 9.97 -11.96 6.79
C CYS A 91 10.61 -10.61 7.18
N ASP A 92 11.79 -10.28 6.62
CA ASP A 92 12.44 -8.98 6.80
C ASP A 92 11.94 -8.01 5.71
N PHE A 93 10.69 -7.59 5.84
CA PHE A 93 9.96 -6.83 4.82
C PHE A 93 10.58 -5.47 4.53
N GLU A 94 11.10 -4.78 5.55
CA GLU A 94 11.68 -3.44 5.39
C GLU A 94 12.94 -3.49 4.53
N LYS A 95 13.83 -4.44 4.83
CA LYS A 95 15.02 -4.64 4.00
C LYS A 95 14.65 -5.17 2.61
N ALA A 96 13.66 -6.07 2.50
CA ALA A 96 13.19 -6.55 1.21
C ALA A 96 12.70 -5.39 0.32
N LEU A 97 11.93 -4.44 0.88
CA LEU A 97 11.48 -3.24 0.17
C LEU A 97 12.64 -2.34 -0.30
N ALA A 98 13.73 -2.24 0.48
CA ALA A 98 14.90 -1.46 0.11
C ALA A 98 15.66 -2.07 -1.09
N PHE A 99 15.61 -3.40 -1.27
CA PHE A 99 16.20 -4.10 -2.41
C PHE A 99 15.27 -4.23 -3.63
N CYS A 100 14.00 -3.81 -3.52
CA CYS A 100 13.08 -3.81 -4.65
C CYS A 100 13.46 -2.74 -5.68
N ARG A 101 13.78 -3.15 -6.90
CA ARG A 101 14.14 -2.25 -8.01
C ARG A 101 12.94 -1.85 -8.86
N ASP A 102 11.94 -2.71 -8.94
CA ASP A 102 10.76 -2.54 -9.77
C ASP A 102 9.48 -2.58 -8.93
N GLU A 103 8.41 -2.08 -9.53
CA GLU A 103 7.09 -2.00 -8.90
C GLU A 103 6.48 -3.39 -8.66
N THR A 104 6.84 -4.38 -9.47
CA THR A 104 6.32 -5.75 -9.36
C THR A 104 6.83 -6.42 -8.09
N CYS A 105 8.16 -6.35 -7.85
CA CYS A 105 8.76 -6.84 -6.62
C CYS A 105 8.18 -6.14 -5.38
N ARG A 106 8.04 -4.80 -5.47
CA ARG A 106 7.48 -3.99 -4.39
C ARG A 106 6.06 -4.42 -4.02
N LYS A 107 5.22 -4.69 -5.03
CA LYS A 107 3.84 -5.19 -4.83
C LYS A 107 3.84 -6.54 -4.13
N GLN A 108 4.68 -7.46 -4.55
CA GLN A 108 4.78 -8.79 -3.93
C GLN A 108 5.23 -8.72 -2.47
N VAL A 109 6.21 -7.87 -2.15
CA VAL A 109 6.67 -7.68 -0.77
C VAL A 109 5.57 -7.06 0.09
N LEU A 110 4.86 -6.03 -0.41
CA LEU A 110 3.75 -5.40 0.31
C LEU A 110 2.58 -6.35 0.54
N GLU A 111 2.27 -7.22 -0.44
CA GLU A 111 1.26 -8.25 -0.31
C GLU A 111 1.61 -9.23 0.81
N LYS A 112 2.82 -9.78 0.80
CA LYS A 112 3.28 -10.71 1.85
C LYS A 112 3.40 -10.07 3.22
N LYS A 113 3.81 -8.79 3.28
CA LYS A 113 3.79 -8.00 4.51
C LYS A 113 2.36 -7.85 5.03
N GLY A 114 1.41 -7.52 4.15
CA GLY A 114 -0.01 -7.42 4.48
C GLY A 114 -0.58 -8.74 5.01
N ASP A 115 -0.27 -9.88 4.35
CA ASP A 115 -0.68 -11.21 4.80
C ASP A 115 -0.16 -11.52 6.22
N ALA A 116 1.12 -11.25 6.48
CA ALA A 116 1.72 -11.47 7.78
C ALA A 116 1.08 -10.59 8.87
N LEU A 117 0.81 -9.32 8.58
CA LEU A 117 0.13 -8.39 9.47
C LEU A 117 -1.32 -8.81 9.74
N LEU A 118 -2.02 -9.29 8.71
CA LEU A 118 -3.39 -9.80 8.85
C LEU A 118 -3.42 -11.01 9.79
N HIS A 119 -2.50 -11.97 9.62
CA HIS A 119 -2.37 -13.11 10.52
C HIS A 119 -1.96 -12.73 11.95
N ALA A 120 -1.20 -11.65 12.11
CA ALA A 120 -0.83 -11.11 13.42
C ALA A 120 -1.96 -10.29 14.09
N GLY A 121 -3.09 -10.09 13.41
CA GLY A 121 -4.21 -9.28 13.90
C GLY A 121 -3.99 -7.76 13.80
N GLN A 122 -2.92 -7.31 13.14
CA GLN A 122 -2.62 -5.89 12.91
C GLN A 122 -3.34 -5.38 11.67
N LEU A 123 -4.68 -5.34 11.73
CA LEU A 123 -5.56 -5.13 10.59
C LEU A 123 -5.39 -3.76 9.92
N MET A 124 -5.13 -2.71 10.68
CA MET A 124 -4.97 -1.35 10.14
C MET A 124 -3.70 -1.21 9.30
N GLU A 125 -2.60 -1.80 9.76
CA GLU A 125 -1.32 -1.81 9.03
C GLU A 125 -1.40 -2.71 7.80
N ALA A 126 -2.09 -3.86 7.91
CA ALA A 126 -2.31 -4.77 6.79
C ALA A 126 -3.02 -4.07 5.62
N VAL A 127 -4.12 -3.35 5.89
CA VAL A 127 -4.87 -2.65 4.84
C VAL A 127 -4.08 -1.51 4.19
N GLU A 128 -3.17 -0.87 4.93
CA GLU A 128 -2.27 0.14 4.36
C GLU A 128 -1.27 -0.49 3.38
N CYS A 129 -0.72 -1.66 3.71
CA CYS A 129 0.15 -2.43 2.80
C CYS A 129 -0.59 -2.84 1.53
N TYR A 130 -1.79 -3.42 1.65
CA TYR A 130 -2.61 -3.81 0.50
C TYR A 130 -3.02 -2.62 -0.37
N ALA A 131 -3.38 -1.51 0.25
CA ALA A 131 -3.72 -0.30 -0.49
C ALA A 131 -2.52 0.30 -1.22
N GLN A 132 -1.31 0.20 -0.67
CA GLN A 132 -0.08 0.66 -1.32
C GLN A 132 0.32 -0.23 -2.48
N GLY A 133 0.33 -1.55 -2.29
CA GLY A 133 0.71 -2.54 -3.29
C GLY A 133 -0.31 -2.70 -4.41
N GLN A 134 -1.58 -2.39 -4.14
CA GLN A 134 -2.73 -2.71 -5.00
C GLN A 134 -2.88 -4.21 -5.30
N THR A 135 -2.29 -5.04 -4.49
CA THR A 135 -2.34 -6.50 -4.48
C THR A 135 -2.63 -6.97 -3.05
N PRO A 136 -3.33 -8.07 -2.85
CA PRO A 136 -4.10 -8.86 -3.84
C PRO A 136 -5.27 -8.08 -4.47
N ALA A 137 -6.08 -8.76 -5.29
CA ALA A 137 -7.27 -8.15 -5.90
C ALA A 137 -8.19 -7.55 -4.83
N PHE A 138 -8.86 -6.44 -5.17
CA PHE A 138 -9.72 -5.70 -4.24
C PHE A 138 -10.74 -6.60 -3.52
N GLU A 139 -11.37 -7.49 -4.28
CA GLU A 139 -12.40 -8.41 -3.79
C GLU A 139 -11.85 -9.39 -2.75
N GLN A 140 -10.63 -9.89 -2.95
CA GLN A 140 -9.99 -10.82 -2.03
C GLN A 140 -9.71 -10.18 -0.68
N VAL A 141 -9.17 -8.95 -0.69
CA VAL A 141 -8.90 -8.19 0.55
C VAL A 141 -10.22 -7.90 1.29
N VAL A 142 -11.24 -7.47 0.54
CA VAL A 142 -12.57 -7.19 1.12
C VAL A 142 -13.14 -8.43 1.79
N LEU A 143 -13.15 -9.57 1.10
CA LEU A 143 -13.67 -10.83 1.65
C LEU A 143 -12.89 -11.25 2.89
N SER A 144 -11.56 -11.18 2.87
CA SER A 144 -10.73 -11.51 4.03
C SER A 144 -11.02 -10.61 5.24
N LEU A 145 -11.28 -9.32 5.02
CA LEU A 145 -11.64 -8.39 6.10
C LEU A 145 -13.06 -8.63 6.64
N MET A 146 -14.00 -9.02 5.77
CA MET A 146 -15.36 -9.37 6.17
C MET A 146 -15.38 -10.67 6.97
N ASP A 147 -14.61 -11.68 6.59
CA ASP A 147 -14.50 -12.96 7.31
C ASP A 147 -14.01 -12.76 8.77
N VAL A 148 -13.18 -11.76 9.00
CA VAL A 148 -12.66 -11.41 10.34
C VAL A 148 -13.55 -10.38 11.05
N CYS A 149 -14.67 -9.95 10.44
CA CYS A 149 -15.57 -8.90 10.96
C CYS A 149 -14.83 -7.59 11.28
N ALA A 150 -13.87 -7.20 10.44
CA ALA A 150 -12.99 -6.07 10.65
C ALA A 150 -13.55 -4.77 10.03
N ASP A 151 -14.74 -4.35 10.43
CA ASP A 151 -15.47 -3.22 9.83
C ASP A 151 -14.66 -1.91 9.79
N LYS A 152 -13.91 -1.62 10.83
CA LYS A 152 -13.05 -0.42 10.86
C LYS A 152 -11.93 -0.49 9.82
N ALA A 153 -11.28 -1.63 9.69
CA ALA A 153 -10.23 -1.86 8.70
C ALA A 153 -10.81 -1.87 7.27
N LEU A 154 -12.01 -2.43 7.08
CA LEU A 154 -12.72 -2.42 5.81
C LEU A 154 -13.02 -0.98 5.37
N ARG A 155 -13.60 -0.14 6.23
CA ARG A 155 -13.83 1.28 5.92
C ARG A 155 -12.54 1.98 5.53
N ARG A 156 -11.46 1.77 6.28
CA ARG A 156 -10.14 2.34 5.98
C ARG A 156 -9.61 1.90 4.62
N TYR A 157 -9.72 0.61 4.30
CA TYR A 157 -9.29 0.05 3.01
C TYR A 157 -10.05 0.65 1.83
N VAL A 158 -11.39 0.65 1.91
CA VAL A 158 -12.26 1.21 0.85
C VAL A 158 -11.96 2.69 0.62
N ARG A 159 -11.76 3.46 1.70
CA ARG A 159 -11.35 4.87 1.64
C ARG A 159 -10.02 5.05 0.92
N LEU A 160 -8.98 4.30 1.31
CA LEU A 160 -7.67 4.38 0.67
C LEU A 160 -7.70 3.99 -0.81
N ARG A 161 -8.55 3.04 -1.19
CA ARG A 161 -8.76 2.65 -2.59
C ARG A 161 -9.49 3.75 -3.37
N LEU A 162 -10.50 4.36 -2.80
CA LEU A 162 -11.25 5.46 -3.39
C LEU A 162 -10.36 6.69 -3.62
N ASP A 163 -9.56 7.08 -2.63
CA ASP A 163 -8.63 8.22 -2.70
C ASP A 163 -7.59 8.06 -3.82
N LYS A 164 -7.14 6.83 -4.08
CA LYS A 164 -6.16 6.52 -5.14
C LYS A 164 -6.77 6.36 -6.53
N MET A 165 -8.09 6.31 -6.62
CA MET A 165 -8.76 6.04 -7.89
C MET A 165 -8.76 7.27 -8.80
N PRO A 166 -8.42 7.13 -10.09
CA PRO A 166 -8.39 8.26 -11.02
C PRO A 166 -9.82 8.81 -11.24
N LYS A 167 -9.92 10.13 -11.39
CA LYS A 167 -11.22 10.82 -11.58
C LYS A 167 -12.00 10.33 -12.82
N GLN A 168 -11.30 9.80 -13.81
CA GLN A 168 -11.90 9.26 -15.06
C GLN A 168 -12.69 7.97 -14.81
N ALA A 169 -12.39 7.22 -13.76
CA ALA A 169 -13.05 5.97 -13.42
C ALA A 169 -14.40 6.23 -12.71
N ARG A 170 -15.36 6.85 -13.42
CA ARG A 170 -16.62 7.34 -12.84
C ARG A 170 -17.45 6.26 -12.14
N VAL A 171 -17.69 5.13 -12.84
CA VAL A 171 -18.55 4.05 -12.30
C VAL A 171 -17.94 3.38 -11.08
N PRO A 172 -16.67 2.91 -11.11
CA PRO A 172 -16.05 2.35 -9.92
C PRO A 172 -15.97 3.34 -8.74
N ARG A 173 -15.70 4.63 -9.00
CA ARG A 173 -15.70 5.67 -7.96
C ARG A 173 -17.08 5.83 -7.33
N LEU A 174 -18.13 5.91 -8.15
CA LEU A 174 -19.52 5.99 -7.67
C LEU A 174 -19.85 4.79 -6.77
N MET A 175 -19.54 3.57 -7.22
CA MET A 175 -19.82 2.35 -6.46
C MET A 175 -19.09 2.34 -5.11
N LEU A 176 -17.78 2.64 -5.10
CA LEU A 176 -16.99 2.65 -3.87
C LEU A 176 -17.39 3.77 -2.93
N ALA A 177 -17.68 4.97 -3.44
CA ALA A 177 -18.11 6.10 -2.61
C ALA A 177 -19.47 5.82 -1.97
N THR A 178 -20.44 5.31 -2.73
CA THR A 178 -21.76 4.94 -2.20
C THR A 178 -21.63 3.86 -1.14
N TRP A 179 -20.88 2.80 -1.43
CA TRP A 179 -20.65 1.72 -0.46
C TRP A 179 -19.95 2.20 0.80
N LEU A 180 -18.94 3.08 0.68
CA LEU A 180 -18.26 3.64 1.82
C LEU A 180 -19.21 4.43 2.74
N ILE A 181 -20.11 5.23 2.16
CA ILE A 181 -21.15 5.94 2.93
C ILE A 181 -22.07 4.93 3.64
N GLU A 182 -22.51 3.86 2.97
CA GLU A 182 -23.30 2.80 3.61
C GLU A 182 -22.58 2.18 4.81
N LEU A 183 -21.28 1.87 4.68
CA LEU A 183 -20.47 1.33 5.77
C LEU A 183 -20.37 2.29 6.96
N TYR A 184 -20.24 3.60 6.70
CA TYR A 184 -20.23 4.60 7.78
C TYR A 184 -21.58 4.75 8.44
N VAL A 185 -22.65 4.81 7.66
CA VAL A 185 -24.01 4.91 8.19
C VAL A 185 -24.36 3.69 9.05
N ALA A 186 -24.03 2.48 8.60
CA ALA A 186 -24.20 1.26 9.40
C ALA A 186 -23.42 1.31 10.71
N ALA A 187 -22.16 1.80 10.67
CA ALA A 187 -21.34 1.95 11.86
C ALA A 187 -21.90 3.01 12.83
N ILE A 188 -22.42 4.12 12.32
CA ILE A 188 -23.05 5.18 13.12
C ILE A 188 -24.31 4.65 13.83
N GLN A 189 -25.16 3.91 13.12
CA GLN A 189 -26.37 3.32 13.67
C GLN A 189 -26.10 2.25 14.75
N ALA A 190 -24.95 1.58 14.69
CA ALA A 190 -24.55 0.61 15.71
C ALA A 190 -24.06 1.27 17.01
N GLN A 191 -23.95 2.60 17.06
CA GLN A 191 -23.49 3.33 18.25
C GLN A 191 -24.64 4.07 18.91
N GLU A 192 -24.58 4.15 20.23
CA GLU A 192 -25.50 5.00 21.00
C GLU A 192 -25.02 6.47 20.98
N PRO A 193 -25.87 7.43 20.54
CA PRO A 193 -25.51 8.83 20.66
C PRO A 193 -25.70 9.34 22.10
N PRO A 194 -24.87 10.30 22.61
CA PRO A 194 -23.71 10.91 21.98
C PRO A 194 -22.40 10.31 22.51
N SER A 195 -21.83 9.28 21.87
CA SER A 195 -20.51 8.79 22.22
C SER A 195 -19.40 9.53 21.46
N GLU A 196 -18.19 9.61 22.01
CA GLU A 196 -17.03 10.20 21.33
C GLU A 196 -16.75 9.47 20.00
N TYR A 197 -16.93 8.17 19.97
CA TYR A 197 -16.77 7.37 18.78
C TYR A 197 -17.85 7.67 17.72
N TYR A 198 -19.09 7.89 18.13
CA TYR A 198 -20.18 8.34 17.25
C TYR A 198 -19.83 9.66 16.55
N GLN A 199 -19.33 10.64 17.33
CA GLN A 199 -18.89 11.93 16.78
C GLN A 199 -17.75 11.78 15.78
N THR A 200 -16.78 10.91 16.09
CA THR A 200 -15.66 10.63 15.18
C THR A 200 -16.16 10.03 13.86
N LEU A 201 -17.08 9.07 13.89
CA LEU A 201 -17.65 8.47 12.69
C LEU A 201 -18.43 9.48 11.85
N LEU A 202 -19.18 10.39 12.47
CA LEU A 202 -19.88 11.47 11.77
C LEU A 202 -18.91 12.39 11.04
N LEU A 203 -17.85 12.84 11.72
CA LEU A 203 -16.83 13.71 11.12
C LEU A 203 -16.11 13.02 9.96
N GLU A 204 -15.74 11.75 10.13
CA GLU A 204 -15.13 10.97 9.04
C GLU A 204 -16.07 10.82 7.84
N ALA A 205 -17.35 10.56 8.06
CA ALA A 205 -18.35 10.45 7.00
C ALA A 205 -18.59 11.79 6.29
N GLN A 206 -18.62 12.90 7.02
CA GLN A 206 -18.72 14.26 6.45
C GLN A 206 -17.50 14.57 5.57
N ASP A 207 -16.28 14.28 6.04
CA ASP A 207 -15.05 14.47 5.24
C ASP A 207 -15.10 13.69 3.92
N ILE A 208 -15.68 12.48 3.92
CA ILE A 208 -15.85 11.68 2.70
C ILE A 208 -16.88 12.33 1.76
N LEU A 209 -18.00 12.79 2.29
CA LEU A 209 -19.00 13.50 1.50
C LEU A 209 -18.41 14.76 0.85
N GLU A 210 -17.62 15.54 1.60
CA GLU A 210 -16.95 16.74 1.09
C GLU A 210 -15.95 16.43 -0.02
N ARG A 211 -15.09 15.43 0.17
CA ARG A 211 -14.03 15.10 -0.79
C ARG A 211 -14.51 14.41 -2.04
N HIS A 212 -15.57 13.62 -1.94
CA HIS A 212 -16.04 12.75 -3.02
C HIS A 212 -17.47 13.06 -3.49
N HIS A 213 -18.01 14.26 -3.16
CA HIS A 213 -19.34 14.66 -3.64
C HIS A 213 -19.46 14.61 -5.16
N ASP A 214 -18.35 14.85 -5.89
CA ASP A 214 -18.28 14.78 -7.35
C ASP A 214 -18.44 13.35 -7.91
N ALA A 215 -18.18 12.34 -7.10
CA ALA A 215 -18.33 10.92 -7.45
C ALA A 215 -19.69 10.34 -7.08
N LEU A 216 -20.43 11.00 -6.19
CA LEU A 216 -21.72 10.53 -5.68
C LEU A 216 -22.89 11.00 -6.57
N ASP A 217 -23.90 10.13 -6.70
CA ASP A 217 -25.19 10.52 -7.28
C ASP A 217 -26.08 11.14 -6.20
N ALA A 218 -26.43 12.41 -6.37
CA ALA A 218 -27.18 13.16 -5.36
C ALA A 218 -28.49 12.49 -4.97
N ARG A 219 -29.26 12.01 -5.96
CA ARG A 219 -30.56 11.37 -5.71
C ARG A 219 -30.43 10.10 -4.88
N THR A 220 -29.48 9.25 -5.25
CA THR A 220 -29.23 7.97 -4.57
C THR A 220 -28.71 8.19 -3.16
N THR A 221 -27.79 9.15 -2.97
CA THR A 221 -27.21 9.47 -1.66
C THR A 221 -28.26 10.03 -0.72
N TYR A 222 -29.10 10.96 -1.15
CA TYR A 222 -30.21 11.46 -0.34
C TYR A 222 -31.20 10.35 0.05
N ALA A 223 -31.56 9.48 -0.90
CA ALA A 223 -32.46 8.37 -0.64
C ALA A 223 -31.86 7.38 0.38
N LEU A 224 -30.59 7.11 0.29
CA LEU A 224 -29.84 6.24 1.23
C LEU A 224 -29.86 6.84 2.63
N LEU A 225 -29.43 8.10 2.79
CA LEU A 225 -29.36 8.78 4.08
C LEU A 225 -30.74 8.94 4.73
N ALA A 226 -31.76 9.24 3.93
CA ALA A 226 -33.16 9.35 4.40
C ALA A 226 -33.69 7.98 4.87
N ARG A 227 -33.47 6.91 4.08
CA ARG A 227 -33.89 5.54 4.45
C ARG A 227 -33.27 5.08 5.77
N GLN A 228 -32.02 5.45 6.00
CA GLN A 228 -31.27 5.09 7.21
C GLN A 228 -31.48 6.10 8.35
N GLN A 229 -32.35 7.09 8.20
CA GLN A 229 -32.68 8.11 9.22
C GLN A 229 -31.44 8.88 9.75
N CYS A 230 -30.41 9.02 8.93
CA CYS A 230 -29.16 9.71 9.29
C CYS A 230 -29.26 11.20 8.96
N THR A 231 -30.07 11.92 9.75
CA THR A 231 -30.44 13.33 9.49
C THR A 231 -29.21 14.25 9.48
N GLU A 232 -28.24 14.03 10.36
CA GLU A 232 -27.05 14.87 10.45
C GLU A 232 -26.22 14.81 9.17
N LEU A 233 -25.97 13.61 8.63
CA LEU A 233 -25.26 13.46 7.35
C LEU A 233 -26.07 13.94 6.16
N TRP A 234 -27.41 13.79 6.21
CA TRP A 234 -28.30 14.30 5.18
C TRP A 234 -28.22 15.83 5.08
N LEU A 235 -28.26 16.53 6.22
CA LEU A 235 -28.10 17.99 6.30
C LEU A 235 -26.71 18.44 5.85
N ALA A 236 -25.66 17.75 6.31
CA ALA A 236 -24.28 18.03 5.88
C ALA A 236 -24.15 17.90 4.36
N TYR A 237 -24.71 16.86 3.77
CA TYR A 237 -24.67 16.64 2.32
C TYR A 237 -25.45 17.71 1.55
N ALA A 238 -26.62 18.13 2.05
CA ALA A 238 -27.37 19.23 1.46
C ALA A 238 -26.60 20.56 1.52
N CYS A 239 -25.87 20.82 2.60
CA CYS A 239 -24.98 21.98 2.71
C CYS A 239 -23.83 21.92 1.70
N ILE A 240 -23.18 20.75 1.54
CA ILE A 240 -22.08 20.55 0.59
C ILE A 240 -22.54 20.80 -0.86
N LEU A 241 -23.74 20.32 -1.23
CA LEU A 241 -24.32 20.53 -2.55
C LEU A 241 -24.97 21.92 -2.73
N GLN A 242 -25.03 22.73 -1.67
CA GLN A 242 -25.76 24.01 -1.65
C GLN A 242 -27.23 23.87 -2.06
N ASP A 243 -27.85 22.73 -1.74
CA ASP A 243 -29.25 22.41 -2.06
C ASP A 243 -30.20 23.08 -1.04
N THR A 244 -30.34 24.38 -1.20
CA THR A 244 -31.11 25.21 -0.26
C THR A 244 -32.57 24.83 -0.22
N ASP A 245 -33.18 24.38 -1.34
CA ASP A 245 -34.58 23.98 -1.40
C ASP A 245 -34.84 22.81 -0.45
N LYS A 246 -33.96 21.81 -0.43
CA LYS A 246 -34.08 20.67 0.48
C LYS A 246 -33.83 21.04 1.94
N LEU A 247 -32.87 21.93 2.20
CA LEU A 247 -32.61 22.42 3.56
C LEU A 247 -33.84 23.17 4.11
N VAL A 248 -34.40 24.08 3.31
CA VAL A 248 -35.60 24.86 3.69
C VAL A 248 -36.80 23.94 3.89
N GLN A 249 -37.04 22.98 2.98
CA GLN A 249 -38.09 22.01 3.11
C GLN A 249 -37.96 21.19 4.41
N HIS A 250 -36.75 20.73 4.71
CA HIS A 250 -36.49 20.01 5.95
C HIS A 250 -36.81 20.82 7.20
N TRP A 251 -36.40 22.10 7.25
CA TRP A 251 -36.67 22.97 8.40
C TRP A 251 -38.22 23.27 8.54
N ILE A 252 -38.93 23.40 7.41
CA ILE A 252 -40.39 23.56 7.40
C ILE A 252 -41.07 22.31 7.97
N ASP A 253 -40.66 21.12 7.52
CA ASP A 253 -41.21 19.85 7.98
C ASP A 253 -40.99 19.62 9.49
N GLN A 254 -39.84 20.10 10.02
CA GLN A 254 -39.52 20.10 11.44
C GLN A 254 -40.12 21.27 12.22
N LYS A 255 -40.91 22.14 11.57
CA LYS A 255 -41.50 23.36 12.15
C LYS A 255 -40.49 24.36 12.73
N GLN A 256 -39.25 24.33 12.24
CA GLN A 256 -38.15 25.21 12.68
C GLN A 256 -38.07 26.45 11.78
N TRP A 257 -39.07 27.32 11.84
CA TRP A 257 -39.24 28.47 10.98
C TRP A 257 -38.05 29.45 10.98
N ASN A 258 -37.42 29.64 12.13
CA ASN A 258 -36.26 30.55 12.26
C ASN A 258 -35.06 30.05 11.43
N GLN A 259 -34.83 28.75 11.40
CA GLN A 259 -33.74 28.16 10.62
C GLN A 259 -34.03 28.20 9.12
N ALA A 260 -35.31 27.95 8.72
CA ALA A 260 -35.73 28.08 7.34
C ALA A 260 -35.52 29.51 6.82
N LEU A 261 -35.93 30.53 7.61
CA LEU A 261 -35.75 31.94 7.25
C LEU A 261 -34.25 32.33 7.20
N HIS A 262 -33.47 31.84 8.13
CA HIS A 262 -32.00 32.09 8.12
C HIS A 262 -31.35 31.51 6.87
N THR A 263 -31.67 30.28 6.48
CA THR A 263 -31.17 29.62 5.27
C THR A 263 -31.54 30.41 4.01
N LEU A 264 -32.78 30.86 3.89
CA LEU A 264 -33.23 31.70 2.78
C LEU A 264 -32.55 33.07 2.75
N SER A 265 -32.37 33.71 3.91
CA SER A 265 -31.71 35.03 3.97
C SER A 265 -30.22 34.92 3.58
N ALA A 266 -29.57 33.86 3.95
CA ALA A 266 -28.18 33.62 3.56
C ALA A 266 -28.04 33.44 2.04
N GLN A 267 -28.97 32.73 1.39
CA GLN A 267 -29.00 32.58 -0.06
C GLN A 267 -29.27 33.88 -0.78
N SER A 268 -30.29 34.62 -0.35
CA SER A 268 -30.66 35.90 -1.00
C SER A 268 -29.53 36.94 -0.91
N ALA A 269 -28.75 36.92 0.18
CA ALA A 269 -27.56 37.73 0.31
C ALA A 269 -26.45 37.29 -0.68
N LEU A 270 -26.29 36.01 -0.91
CA LEU A 270 -25.28 35.44 -1.85
C LEU A 270 -25.65 35.77 -3.30
N ASP A 271 -26.94 35.62 -3.68
CA ASP A 271 -27.47 35.96 -5.00
C ASP A 271 -27.38 37.46 -5.30
N ALA A 272 -27.63 38.32 -4.27
CA ALA A 272 -27.46 39.75 -4.38
C ALA A 272 -25.97 40.11 -4.58
N TYR A 273 -25.04 39.41 -3.90
CA TYR A 273 -23.58 39.61 -4.05
C TYR A 273 -23.09 39.17 -5.44
N LEU A 274 -23.55 38.03 -5.94
CA LEU A 274 -23.21 37.54 -7.28
C LEU A 274 -23.77 38.43 -8.38
N SER A 275 -24.96 38.99 -8.21
CA SER A 275 -25.56 39.95 -9.17
C SER A 275 -24.79 41.27 -9.25
N LEU A 276 -24.09 41.68 -8.16
CA LEU A 276 -23.24 42.89 -8.11
C LEU A 276 -21.87 42.67 -8.79
N ILE A 277 -21.39 41.43 -8.91
CA ILE A 277 -20.10 41.12 -9.55
C ILE A 277 -20.24 40.99 -11.07
N HIS A 278 -21.48 40.82 -11.59
CA HIS A 278 -21.77 40.71 -13.02
C HIS A 278 -22.17 42.06 -13.69
N ILE A 279 -22.05 43.17 -12.98
CA ILE A 279 -22.12 44.53 -13.53
C ILE A 279 -20.70 45.10 -13.61
#